data_125c08861487866941a058a47613aaee
#
_entry.id   125c08861487866941a058a47613aaee
#
_cell.length_a   1.000
_cell.length_b   1.000
_cell.length_c   1.000
_cell.angle_alpha   90.00
_cell.angle_beta   90.00
_cell.angle_gamma   90.00
#
_symmetry.space_group_name_H-M   'P 1'
#
loop_
_entity.id
_entity.type
_entity.pdbx_description
1 polymer ?
#
loop_
_entity_poly.entity_id
_entity_poly.type
_entity_poly.pdbx_seq_one_letter_code
_entity_poly.pdbx_strand_id
1 'polypeptide(L)'
;MTLTQSLLLIVALIAASAYFSLAEISLAASRRLRLRQIADAGDLRAEKVLRVQEHPGPYFTVVQIGLNAVAILGGIVGEGAWSPWFVQVFLLWLSPSAAQTAAFVASFLLTISLFLVFADLFPKRLGMTHPEQLAMRMVGPMNVLTTLLKPVVWLFGKSTDGLFRLLGLPAQRDDQVTSADILALTEAGAQAGVLARREQQVIENVFELDTRTVSSAMTHRERVAWFRRDDPDAVVRARALDLASLESV
;
A
#
# COMPACT_ATOMS: atom_id res chain seq x y z
N MET A 1 -7.93 12.78 39.37
CA MET A 1 -8.45 11.45 38.98
C MET A 1 -7.89 10.43 39.95
N THR A 2 -8.66 9.38 40.29
CA THR A 2 -8.09 8.26 41.06
C THR A 2 -7.16 7.43 40.14
N LEU A 3 -6.16 6.75 40.72
CA LEU A 3 -5.25 5.89 39.95
C LEU A 3 -6.02 4.88 39.09
N THR A 4 -7.09 4.28 39.63
CA THR A 4 -7.94 3.33 38.91
C THR A 4 -8.61 3.97 37.68
N GLN A 5 -9.09 5.20 37.79
CA GLN A 5 -9.68 5.94 36.65
C GLN A 5 -8.65 6.22 35.57
N SER A 6 -7.42 6.63 35.97
CA SER A 6 -6.33 6.89 35.02
C SER A 6 -5.91 5.61 34.29
N LEU A 7 -5.80 4.48 35.00
CA LEU A 7 -5.48 3.18 34.38
C LEU A 7 -6.57 2.71 33.41
N LEU A 8 -7.84 2.81 33.78
CA LEU A 8 -8.95 2.47 32.87
C LEU A 8 -8.96 3.35 31.63
N LEU A 9 -8.66 4.66 31.78
CA LEU A 9 -8.58 5.57 30.66
C LEU A 9 -7.39 5.24 29.75
N ILE A 10 -6.23 4.90 30.31
CA ILE A 10 -5.06 4.44 29.53
C ILE A 10 -5.42 3.19 28.71
N VAL A 11 -6.06 2.19 29.31
CA VAL A 11 -6.50 0.98 28.61
C VAL A 11 -7.50 1.31 27.50
N ALA A 12 -8.45 2.20 27.74
CA ALA A 12 -9.41 2.65 26.73
C ALA A 12 -8.73 3.40 25.58
N LEU A 13 -7.75 4.27 25.88
CA LEU A 13 -6.97 4.97 24.88
C LEU A 13 -6.09 4.01 24.05
N ILE A 14 -5.45 3.03 24.70
CA ILE A 14 -4.69 1.98 24.00
C ILE A 14 -5.62 1.19 23.05
N ALA A 15 -6.81 0.80 23.53
CA ALA A 15 -7.78 0.09 22.69
C ALA A 15 -8.27 0.93 21.51
N ALA A 16 -8.52 2.23 21.72
CA ALA A 16 -8.90 3.15 20.64
C ALA A 16 -7.78 3.33 19.62
N SER A 17 -6.52 3.50 20.08
CA SER A 17 -5.37 3.60 19.19
C SER A 17 -5.15 2.30 18.42
N ALA A 18 -5.24 1.14 19.09
CA ALA A 18 -5.15 -0.18 18.46
C ALA A 18 -6.21 -0.38 17.38
N TYR A 19 -7.43 0.14 17.59
CA TYR A 19 -8.50 0.11 16.59
C TYR A 19 -8.11 0.91 15.34
N PHE A 20 -7.60 2.14 15.47
CA PHE A 20 -7.15 2.94 14.32
C PHE A 20 -5.96 2.32 13.61
N SER A 21 -4.98 1.82 14.36
CA SER A 21 -3.80 1.14 13.82
C SER A 21 -4.17 -0.13 13.03
N LEU A 22 -5.12 -0.91 13.56
CA LEU A 22 -5.66 -2.10 12.88
C LEU A 22 -6.43 -1.72 11.61
N ALA A 23 -7.25 -0.66 11.67
CA ALA A 23 -8.00 -0.15 10.53
C ALA A 23 -7.09 0.32 9.40
N GLU A 24 -6.00 1.03 9.74
CA GLU A 24 -4.99 1.51 8.82
C GLU A 24 -4.33 0.35 8.06
N ILE A 25 -3.71 -0.57 8.81
CA ILE A 25 -2.89 -1.61 8.19
C ILE A 25 -3.73 -2.65 7.46
N SER A 26 -4.92 -2.98 7.96
CA SER A 26 -5.80 -3.94 7.29
C SER A 26 -6.28 -3.43 5.94
N LEU A 27 -6.59 -2.14 5.81
CA LEU A 27 -6.94 -1.53 4.52
C LEU A 27 -5.74 -1.52 3.57
N ALA A 28 -4.56 -1.10 4.06
CA ALA A 28 -3.34 -0.99 3.26
C ALA A 28 -2.83 -2.35 2.77
N ALA A 29 -2.91 -3.38 3.60
CA ALA A 29 -2.43 -4.73 3.30
C ALA A 29 -3.45 -5.60 2.53
N SER A 30 -4.72 -5.20 2.46
CA SER A 30 -5.76 -6.00 1.81
C SER A 30 -5.63 -5.98 0.28
N ARG A 31 -5.69 -7.16 -0.32
CA ARG A 31 -5.53 -7.35 -1.77
C ARG A 31 -6.84 -7.07 -2.50
N ARG A 32 -6.80 -6.11 -3.43
CA ARG A 32 -7.99 -5.70 -4.20
C ARG A 32 -8.64 -6.84 -4.98
N LEU A 33 -7.82 -7.73 -5.55
CA LEU A 33 -8.33 -8.89 -6.28
C LEU A 33 -9.13 -9.85 -5.38
N ARG A 34 -8.62 -10.11 -4.17
CA ARG A 34 -9.28 -10.99 -3.21
C ARG A 34 -10.58 -10.38 -2.67
N LEU A 35 -10.57 -9.07 -2.40
CA LEU A 35 -11.79 -8.34 -2.02
C LEU A 35 -12.85 -8.37 -3.12
N ARG A 36 -12.46 -8.26 -4.41
CA ARG A 36 -13.39 -8.42 -5.53
C ARG A 36 -14.05 -9.79 -5.54
N GLN A 37 -13.27 -10.87 -5.42
CA GLN A 37 -13.81 -12.23 -5.34
C GLN A 37 -14.83 -12.41 -4.21
N ILE A 38 -14.56 -11.79 -3.03
CA ILE A 38 -15.48 -11.82 -1.88
C ILE A 38 -16.74 -10.99 -2.16
N ALA A 39 -16.60 -9.85 -2.81
CA ALA A 39 -17.72 -8.98 -3.18
C ALA A 39 -18.62 -9.66 -4.24
N ASP A 40 -18.02 -10.30 -5.24
CA ASP A 40 -18.72 -11.07 -6.29
C ASP A 40 -19.48 -12.28 -5.69
N ALA A 41 -18.99 -12.81 -4.55
CA ALA A 41 -19.69 -13.83 -3.76
C ALA A 41 -20.84 -13.26 -2.89
N GLY A 42 -21.10 -11.94 -2.94
CA GLY A 42 -22.24 -11.26 -2.30
C GLY A 42 -21.95 -10.59 -0.95
N ASP A 43 -20.69 -10.46 -0.51
CA ASP A 43 -20.39 -9.74 0.74
C ASP A 43 -20.26 -8.23 0.51
N LEU A 44 -21.32 -7.49 0.88
CA LEU A 44 -21.38 -6.02 0.78
C LEU A 44 -20.29 -5.28 1.58
N ARG A 45 -19.66 -5.94 2.55
CA ARG A 45 -18.57 -5.33 3.33
C ARG A 45 -17.30 -5.23 2.49
N ALA A 46 -17.04 -6.24 1.66
CA ALA A 46 -15.91 -6.22 0.73
C ALA A 46 -16.07 -5.09 -0.31
N GLU A 47 -17.29 -4.87 -0.81
CA GLU A 47 -17.59 -3.76 -1.72
C GLU A 47 -17.33 -2.39 -1.07
N LYS A 48 -17.68 -2.22 0.23
CA LYS A 48 -17.38 -0.99 0.97
C LYS A 48 -15.86 -0.76 1.10
N VAL A 49 -15.08 -1.82 1.35
CA VAL A 49 -13.60 -1.72 1.41
C VAL A 49 -13.04 -1.31 0.05
N LEU A 50 -13.51 -1.93 -1.05
CA LEU A 50 -13.08 -1.58 -2.40
C LEU A 50 -13.33 -0.11 -2.74
N ARG A 51 -14.51 0.42 -2.38
CA ARG A 51 -14.82 1.87 -2.56
C ARG A 51 -13.87 2.76 -1.76
N VAL A 52 -13.51 2.37 -0.55
CA VAL A 52 -12.52 3.12 0.25
C VAL A 52 -11.13 3.04 -0.39
N GLN A 53 -10.75 1.89 -0.95
CA GLN A 53 -9.47 1.74 -1.66
C GLN A 53 -9.38 2.57 -2.96
N GLU A 54 -10.51 2.95 -3.56
CA GLU A 54 -10.54 3.86 -4.71
C GLU A 54 -10.19 5.30 -4.33
N HIS A 55 -10.61 5.74 -3.13
CA HIS A 55 -10.36 7.08 -2.62
C HIS A 55 -9.93 7.02 -1.15
N PRO A 56 -8.71 6.53 -0.85
CA PRO A 56 -8.30 6.21 0.50
C PRO A 56 -7.91 7.43 1.35
N GLY A 57 -7.69 8.60 0.73
CA GLY A 57 -7.22 9.81 1.40
C GLY A 57 -8.04 10.22 2.62
N PRO A 58 -9.37 10.39 2.51
CA PRO A 58 -10.22 10.75 3.64
C PRO A 58 -10.18 9.74 4.80
N TYR A 59 -10.10 8.45 4.49
CA TYR A 59 -10.01 7.39 5.47
C TYR A 59 -8.69 7.47 6.26
N PHE A 60 -7.56 7.56 5.59
CA PHE A 60 -6.26 7.69 6.25
C PHE A 60 -6.13 8.99 7.05
N THR A 61 -6.72 10.09 6.57
CA THR A 61 -6.76 11.35 7.33
C THR A 61 -7.48 11.17 8.67
N VAL A 62 -8.61 10.48 8.69
CA VAL A 62 -9.36 10.20 9.94
C VAL A 62 -8.58 9.28 10.86
N VAL A 63 -7.95 8.22 10.33
CA VAL A 63 -7.05 7.35 11.10
C VAL A 63 -5.95 8.17 11.75
N GLN A 64 -5.28 9.03 10.99
CA GLN A 64 -4.17 9.86 11.48
C GLN A 64 -4.61 10.85 12.56
N ILE A 65 -5.78 11.47 12.38
CA ILE A 65 -6.38 12.34 13.43
C ILE A 65 -6.62 11.52 14.70
N GLY A 66 -7.20 10.33 14.57
CA GLY A 66 -7.50 9.45 15.69
C GLY A 66 -6.23 9.01 16.43
N LEU A 67 -5.24 8.50 15.70
CA LEU A 67 -3.96 8.06 16.26
C LEU A 67 -3.25 9.20 17.01
N ASN A 68 -3.14 10.38 16.40
CA ASN A 68 -2.46 11.53 17.02
C ASN A 68 -3.22 12.03 18.25
N ALA A 69 -4.55 12.17 18.18
CA ALA A 69 -5.35 12.61 19.31
C ALA A 69 -5.21 11.66 20.50
N VAL A 70 -5.32 10.35 20.25
CA VAL A 70 -5.19 9.33 21.30
C VAL A 70 -3.77 9.26 21.85
N ALA A 71 -2.73 9.43 21.02
CA ALA A 71 -1.35 9.43 21.48
C ALA A 71 -1.04 10.62 22.41
N ILE A 72 -1.53 11.82 22.05
CA ILE A 72 -1.37 13.03 22.89
C ILE A 72 -2.11 12.86 24.22
N LEU A 73 -3.37 12.43 24.18
CA LEU A 73 -4.14 12.17 25.41
C LEU A 73 -3.51 11.08 26.27
N GLY A 74 -3.01 10.01 25.63
CA GLY A 74 -2.31 8.92 26.30
C GLY A 74 -1.05 9.37 27.02
N GLY A 75 -0.28 10.26 26.39
CA GLY A 75 0.91 10.87 27.01
C GLY A 75 0.57 11.68 28.26
N ILE A 76 -0.44 12.55 28.17
CA ILE A 76 -0.90 13.40 29.29
C ILE A 76 -1.43 12.55 30.46
N VAL A 77 -2.31 11.60 30.17
CA VAL A 77 -2.93 10.73 31.19
C VAL A 77 -1.89 9.79 31.80
N GLY A 78 -0.98 9.26 30.98
CA GLY A 78 0.07 8.35 31.42
C GLY A 78 1.09 9.03 32.34
N GLU A 79 1.51 10.25 32.01
CA GLU A 79 2.38 11.05 32.90
C GLU A 79 1.69 11.24 34.25
N GLY A 80 0.47 11.74 34.26
CA GLY A 80 -0.28 11.98 35.50
C GLY A 80 -0.58 10.72 36.32
N ALA A 81 -0.64 9.55 35.69
CA ALA A 81 -0.89 8.27 36.36
C ALA A 81 0.37 7.70 37.05
N TRP A 82 1.51 7.72 36.36
CA TRP A 82 2.73 7.04 36.79
C TRP A 82 3.69 7.96 37.56
N SER A 83 3.73 9.25 37.23
CA SER A 83 4.68 10.20 37.80
C SER A 83 4.65 10.25 39.34
N PRO A 84 3.48 10.28 40.04
CA PRO A 84 3.46 10.31 41.50
C PRO A 84 4.13 9.09 42.16
N TRP A 85 3.97 7.90 41.53
CA TRP A 85 4.58 6.68 42.01
C TRP A 85 6.11 6.70 41.79
N PHE A 86 6.58 7.09 40.62
CA PHE A 86 8.00 7.20 40.33
C PHE A 86 8.71 8.27 41.19
N VAL A 87 8.04 9.38 41.48
CA VAL A 87 8.60 10.41 42.40
C VAL A 87 8.88 9.81 43.77
N GLN A 88 7.94 9.05 44.35
CA GLN A 88 8.14 8.40 45.65
C GLN A 88 9.35 7.45 45.64
N VAL A 89 9.51 6.67 44.56
CA VAL A 89 10.63 5.74 44.42
C VAL A 89 11.96 6.49 44.29
N PHE A 90 12.01 7.51 43.45
CA PHE A 90 13.25 8.26 43.17
C PHE A 90 13.68 9.18 44.31
N LEU A 91 12.77 9.66 45.16
CA LEU A 91 13.08 10.44 46.35
C LEU A 91 13.93 9.66 47.36
N LEU A 92 13.99 8.35 47.30
CA LEU A 92 14.87 7.53 48.15
C LEU A 92 16.35 7.73 47.82
N TRP A 93 16.68 8.21 46.62
CA TRP A 93 18.05 8.20 46.08
C TRP A 93 18.47 9.53 45.45
N LEU A 94 17.51 10.40 45.14
CA LEU A 94 17.74 11.65 44.43
C LEU A 94 17.19 12.86 45.21
N SER A 95 17.73 14.05 44.92
CA SER A 95 17.16 15.29 45.42
C SER A 95 15.73 15.52 44.86
N PRO A 96 14.88 16.28 45.53
CA PRO A 96 13.47 16.46 45.12
C PRO A 96 13.30 16.94 43.67
N SER A 97 14.15 17.87 43.22
CA SER A 97 14.11 18.37 41.84
C SER A 97 14.54 17.30 40.81
N ALA A 98 15.59 16.55 41.12
CA ALA A 98 16.07 15.48 40.27
C ALA A 98 15.07 14.29 40.22
N ALA A 99 14.44 13.97 41.37
CA ALA A 99 13.42 12.94 41.45
C ALA A 99 12.19 13.25 40.59
N GLN A 100 11.72 14.51 40.55
CA GLN A 100 10.62 14.93 39.68
C GLN A 100 10.96 14.79 38.19
N THR A 101 12.15 15.26 37.79
CA THR A 101 12.58 15.14 36.38
C THR A 101 12.76 13.69 35.98
N ALA A 102 13.37 12.86 36.82
CA ALA A 102 13.53 11.43 36.56
C ALA A 102 12.17 10.68 36.48
N ALA A 103 11.24 11.04 37.37
CA ALA A 103 9.89 10.48 37.37
C ALA A 103 9.10 10.83 36.11
N PHE A 104 9.19 12.07 35.64
CA PHE A 104 8.60 12.51 34.38
C PHE A 104 9.12 11.67 33.20
N VAL A 105 10.46 11.57 33.07
CA VAL A 105 11.09 10.79 31.99
C VAL A 105 10.69 9.31 32.07
N ALA A 106 10.71 8.72 33.26
CA ALA A 106 10.35 7.31 33.45
C ALA A 106 8.87 7.06 33.12
N SER A 107 7.97 7.93 33.57
CA SER A 107 6.52 7.86 33.26
C SER A 107 6.27 7.97 31.76
N PHE A 108 6.96 8.89 31.12
CA PHE A 108 6.84 9.12 29.68
C PHE A 108 7.33 7.92 28.88
N LEU A 109 8.52 7.39 29.21
CA LEU A 109 9.07 6.19 28.55
C LEU A 109 8.19 4.96 28.76
N LEU A 110 7.65 4.75 29.95
CA LEU A 110 6.74 3.66 30.24
C LEU A 110 5.46 3.77 29.39
N THR A 111 4.85 4.96 29.37
CA THR A 111 3.63 5.21 28.60
C THR A 111 3.87 5.02 27.11
N ILE A 112 4.93 5.59 26.54
CA ILE A 112 5.29 5.39 25.13
C ILE A 112 5.51 3.91 24.83
N SER A 113 6.22 3.18 25.69
CA SER A 113 6.48 1.75 25.48
C SER A 113 5.19 0.94 25.46
N LEU A 114 4.24 1.21 26.36
CA LEU A 114 2.94 0.57 26.38
C LEU A 114 2.14 0.86 25.10
N PHE A 115 2.07 2.12 24.70
CA PHE A 115 1.38 2.51 23.46
C PHE A 115 2.04 1.91 22.22
N LEU A 116 3.37 1.96 22.13
CA LEU A 116 4.10 1.39 21.00
C LEU A 116 3.82 -0.10 20.83
N VAL A 117 3.85 -0.86 21.91
CA VAL A 117 3.66 -2.32 21.85
C VAL A 117 2.19 -2.66 21.62
N PHE A 118 1.27 -2.14 22.44
CA PHE A 118 -0.13 -2.59 22.47
C PHE A 118 -1.07 -1.79 21.56
N ALA A 119 -0.74 -0.54 21.29
CA ALA A 119 -1.56 0.33 20.46
C ALA A 119 -1.10 0.39 18.99
N ASP A 120 0.17 0.08 18.70
CA ASP A 120 0.73 0.18 17.35
C ASP A 120 1.29 -1.15 16.82
N LEU A 121 2.36 -1.68 17.41
CA LEU A 121 3.06 -2.86 16.87
C LEU A 121 2.20 -4.13 16.86
N PHE A 122 1.54 -4.44 17.96
CA PHE A 122 0.71 -5.64 18.07
C PHE A 122 -0.50 -5.60 17.12
N PRO A 123 -1.31 -4.53 17.07
CA PRO A 123 -2.42 -4.41 16.13
C PRO A 123 -1.97 -4.45 14.67
N LYS A 124 -0.85 -3.81 14.31
CA LYS A 124 -0.31 -3.85 12.94
C LYS A 124 0.07 -5.27 12.53
N ARG A 125 0.73 -6.02 13.42
CA ARG A 125 1.05 -7.42 13.16
C ARG A 125 -0.21 -8.26 12.95
N LEU A 126 -1.21 -8.07 13.79
CA LEU A 126 -2.50 -8.76 13.67
C LEU A 126 -3.20 -8.40 12.35
N GLY A 127 -3.19 -7.12 11.98
CA GLY A 127 -3.79 -6.62 10.74
C GLY A 127 -3.20 -7.23 9.47
N MET A 128 -1.90 -7.53 9.48
CA MET A 128 -1.21 -8.18 8.35
C MET A 128 -1.53 -9.67 8.22
N THR A 129 -1.98 -10.36 9.25
CA THR A 129 -2.26 -11.81 9.18
C THR A 129 -3.55 -12.12 8.41
N HIS A 130 -4.60 -11.32 8.59
CA HIS A 130 -5.90 -11.51 7.95
C HIS A 130 -6.46 -10.17 7.47
N PRO A 131 -5.78 -9.48 6.54
CA PRO A 131 -6.07 -8.09 6.22
C PRO A 131 -7.47 -7.89 5.66
N GLU A 132 -7.95 -8.75 4.74
CA GLU A 132 -9.27 -8.61 4.12
C GLU A 132 -10.41 -8.74 5.15
N GLN A 133 -10.32 -9.73 6.05
CA GLN A 133 -11.36 -9.96 7.06
C GLN A 133 -11.43 -8.82 8.06
N LEU A 134 -10.28 -8.30 8.47
CA LEU A 134 -10.19 -7.18 9.41
C LEU A 134 -10.63 -5.88 8.74
N ALA A 135 -10.22 -5.60 7.51
CA ALA A 135 -10.69 -4.44 6.75
C ALA A 135 -12.23 -4.43 6.62
N MET A 136 -12.84 -5.58 6.29
CA MET A 136 -14.30 -5.70 6.20
C MET A 136 -15.02 -5.47 7.53
N ARG A 137 -14.37 -5.79 8.67
CA ARG A 137 -14.94 -5.52 10.00
C ARG A 137 -14.79 -4.05 10.40
N MET A 138 -13.66 -3.42 10.03
CA MET A 138 -13.33 -2.05 10.42
C MET A 138 -14.00 -1.01 9.52
N VAL A 139 -14.27 -1.31 8.24
CA VAL A 139 -14.79 -0.33 7.27
C VAL A 139 -16.13 0.30 7.67
N GLY A 140 -17.02 -0.45 8.31
CA GLY A 140 -18.33 0.05 8.72
C GLY A 140 -18.21 1.20 9.73
N PRO A 141 -17.67 0.96 10.94
CA PRO A 141 -17.47 2.02 11.94
C PRO A 141 -16.58 3.16 11.44
N MET A 142 -15.54 2.85 10.65
CA MET A 142 -14.66 3.88 10.09
C MET A 142 -15.37 4.79 9.08
N ASN A 143 -16.28 4.28 8.26
CA ASN A 143 -17.09 5.10 7.36
C ASN A 143 -18.01 6.06 8.11
N VAL A 144 -18.58 5.63 9.24
CA VAL A 144 -19.36 6.52 10.12
C VAL A 144 -18.47 7.64 10.65
N LEU A 145 -17.28 7.30 11.14
CA LEU A 145 -16.32 8.27 11.67
C LEU A 145 -15.81 9.23 10.58
N THR A 146 -15.53 8.73 9.39
CA THR A 146 -15.13 9.54 8.23
C THR A 146 -16.25 10.50 7.83
N THR A 147 -17.50 10.07 7.89
CA THR A 147 -18.65 10.94 7.60
C THR A 147 -18.81 12.03 8.66
N LEU A 148 -18.67 11.68 9.93
CA LEU A 148 -18.74 12.62 11.05
C LEU A 148 -17.62 13.68 11.00
N LEU A 149 -16.40 13.24 10.67
CA LEU A 149 -15.22 14.11 10.60
C LEU A 149 -15.03 14.76 9.23
N LYS A 150 -15.99 14.61 8.30
CA LYS A 150 -15.91 15.16 6.94
C LYS A 150 -15.49 16.65 6.88
N PRO A 151 -16.02 17.57 7.72
CA PRO A 151 -15.61 18.97 7.70
C PRO A 151 -14.13 19.16 8.09
N VAL A 152 -13.65 18.36 9.05
CA VAL A 152 -12.25 18.40 9.51
C VAL A 152 -11.32 17.84 8.42
N VAL A 153 -11.69 16.72 7.82
CA VAL A 153 -10.95 16.11 6.69
C VAL A 153 -10.85 17.08 5.52
N TRP A 154 -11.97 17.77 5.19
CA TRP A 154 -11.98 18.77 4.14
C TRP A 154 -11.02 19.93 4.46
N LEU A 155 -11.01 20.43 5.70
CA LEU A 155 -10.11 21.51 6.12
C LEU A 155 -8.64 21.10 5.96
N PHE A 156 -8.26 19.92 6.45
CA PHE A 156 -6.89 19.41 6.33
C PHE A 156 -6.50 19.12 4.88
N GLY A 157 -7.41 18.57 4.09
CA GLY A 157 -7.18 18.36 2.66
C GLY A 157 -6.89 19.67 1.94
N LYS A 158 -7.72 20.71 2.14
CA LYS A 158 -7.49 22.06 1.59
C LYS A 158 -6.16 22.67 2.02
N SER A 159 -5.77 22.47 3.28
CA SER A 159 -4.49 22.96 3.80
C SER A 159 -3.31 22.25 3.14
N THR A 160 -3.40 20.93 2.96
CA THR A 160 -2.39 20.13 2.26
C THR A 160 -2.29 20.53 0.79
N ASP A 161 -3.42 20.67 0.08
CA ASP A 161 -3.43 21.13 -1.32
C ASP A 161 -2.80 22.53 -1.47
N GLY A 162 -3.03 23.40 -0.49
CA GLY A 162 -2.40 24.73 -0.43
C GLY A 162 -0.88 24.64 -0.31
N LEU A 163 -0.37 23.76 0.54
CA LEU A 163 1.07 23.50 0.68
C LEU A 163 1.67 22.92 -0.60
N PHE A 164 1.01 21.95 -1.24
CA PHE A 164 1.47 21.39 -2.52
C PHE A 164 1.59 22.46 -3.60
N ARG A 165 0.60 23.37 -3.69
CA ARG A 165 0.64 24.50 -4.63
C ARG A 165 1.78 25.48 -4.30
N LEU A 166 2.00 25.77 -3.02
CA LEU A 166 3.08 26.65 -2.58
C LEU A 166 4.46 26.09 -2.93
N LEU A 167 4.62 24.77 -2.84
CA LEU A 167 5.87 24.05 -3.15
C LEU A 167 6.01 23.71 -4.65
N GLY A 168 5.02 24.04 -5.49
CA GLY A 168 5.03 23.72 -6.92
C GLY A 168 4.96 22.20 -7.23
N LEU A 169 4.47 21.39 -6.28
CA LEU A 169 4.37 19.95 -6.46
C LEU A 169 3.03 19.56 -7.09
N PRO A 170 2.99 18.55 -7.98
CA PRO A 170 1.74 18.05 -8.56
C PRO A 170 0.86 17.44 -7.46
N ALA A 171 -0.40 17.88 -7.40
CA ALA A 171 -1.35 17.45 -6.36
C ALA A 171 -1.86 16.00 -6.54
N GLN A 172 -1.69 15.43 -7.71
CA GLN A 172 -2.08 14.04 -8.02
C GLN A 172 -0.93 13.31 -8.71
N ARG A 173 -0.72 12.07 -8.31
CA ARG A 173 0.11 11.13 -9.04
C ARG A 173 -0.72 10.58 -10.19
N ASP A 174 -0.17 10.59 -11.38
CA ASP A 174 -0.80 9.96 -12.54
C ASP A 174 -0.57 8.44 -12.41
N ASP A 175 -1.51 7.76 -11.75
CA ASP A 175 -1.47 6.31 -11.52
C ASP A 175 -1.96 5.52 -12.76
N GLN A 176 -1.74 6.06 -13.96
CA GLN A 176 -2.05 5.34 -15.19
C GLN A 176 -1.08 4.17 -15.35
N VAL A 177 -1.65 2.97 -15.51
CA VAL A 177 -0.87 1.77 -15.81
C VAL A 177 -0.21 1.96 -17.16
N THR A 178 1.11 1.94 -17.18
CA THR A 178 1.91 2.07 -18.40
C THR A 178 2.19 0.69 -19.03
N SER A 179 2.55 0.67 -20.31
CA SER A 179 3.00 -0.56 -20.99
C SER A 179 4.19 -1.19 -20.26
N ALA A 180 5.08 -0.35 -19.69
CA ALA A 180 6.21 -0.81 -18.89
C ALA A 180 5.76 -1.54 -17.61
N ASP A 181 4.70 -1.08 -16.95
CA ASP A 181 4.17 -1.74 -15.75
C ASP A 181 3.58 -3.12 -16.09
N ILE A 182 2.93 -3.24 -17.24
CA ILE A 182 2.37 -4.53 -17.72
C ILE A 182 3.52 -5.50 -18.02
N LEU A 183 4.57 -5.06 -18.71
CA LEU A 183 5.73 -5.90 -19.00
C LEU A 183 6.45 -6.34 -17.72
N ALA A 184 6.64 -5.45 -16.74
CA ALA A 184 7.21 -5.80 -15.44
C ALA A 184 6.36 -6.82 -14.68
N LEU A 185 5.02 -6.73 -14.76
CA LEU A 185 4.11 -7.72 -14.16
C LEU A 185 4.18 -9.09 -14.85
N THR A 186 4.36 -9.13 -16.19
CA THR A 186 4.53 -10.39 -16.92
C THR A 186 5.87 -11.06 -16.59
N GLU A 187 6.94 -10.28 -16.46
CA GLU A 187 8.25 -10.78 -16.01
C GLU A 187 8.17 -11.36 -14.59
N ALA A 188 7.55 -10.64 -13.65
CA ALA A 188 7.34 -11.13 -12.29
C ALA A 188 6.48 -12.41 -12.27
N GLY A 189 5.46 -12.50 -13.12
CA GLY A 189 4.62 -13.69 -13.30
C GLY A 189 5.40 -14.89 -13.81
N ALA A 190 6.32 -14.69 -14.74
CA ALA A 190 7.19 -15.74 -15.26
C ALA A 190 8.22 -16.22 -14.23
N GLN A 191 8.80 -15.29 -13.45
CA GLN A 191 9.71 -15.62 -12.34
C GLN A 191 9.00 -16.40 -11.23
N ALA A 192 7.74 -16.07 -10.95
CA ALA A 192 6.91 -16.78 -9.97
C ALA A 192 6.35 -18.13 -10.48
N GLY A 193 6.60 -18.50 -11.76
CA GLY A 193 6.09 -19.74 -12.36
C GLY A 193 4.59 -19.73 -12.67
N VAL A 194 3.93 -18.57 -12.62
CA VAL A 194 2.51 -18.38 -12.97
C VAL A 194 2.32 -18.29 -14.48
N LEU A 195 3.33 -17.74 -15.18
CA LEU A 195 3.39 -17.65 -16.64
C LEU A 195 4.54 -18.51 -17.16
N ALA A 196 4.30 -19.24 -18.26
CA ALA A 196 5.39 -19.90 -18.97
C ALA A 196 6.26 -18.86 -19.70
N ARG A 197 7.56 -19.09 -19.81
CA ARG A 197 8.48 -18.18 -20.54
C ARG A 197 8.03 -17.88 -21.97
N ARG A 198 7.41 -18.88 -22.62
CA ARG A 198 6.85 -18.72 -23.98
C ARG A 198 5.67 -17.75 -24.02
N GLU A 199 4.83 -17.76 -23.00
CA GLU A 199 3.68 -16.83 -22.87
C GLU A 199 4.17 -15.40 -22.62
N GLN A 200 5.16 -15.23 -21.76
CA GLN A 200 5.82 -13.95 -21.55
C GLN A 200 6.36 -13.39 -22.89
N GLN A 201 7.11 -14.19 -23.64
CA GLN A 201 7.68 -13.80 -24.93
C GLN A 201 6.60 -13.36 -25.93
N VAL A 202 5.47 -14.04 -25.97
CA VAL A 202 4.34 -13.65 -26.85
C VAL A 202 3.79 -12.28 -26.45
N ILE A 203 3.63 -12.02 -25.14
CA ILE A 203 3.15 -10.72 -24.67
C ILE A 203 4.14 -9.60 -25.01
N GLU A 204 5.44 -9.81 -24.79
CA GLU A 204 6.50 -8.86 -25.17
C GLU A 204 6.46 -8.56 -26.68
N ASN A 205 6.36 -9.58 -27.51
CA ASN A 205 6.29 -9.43 -28.96
C ASN A 205 5.05 -8.63 -29.40
N VAL A 206 3.91 -8.77 -28.71
CA VAL A 206 2.70 -7.98 -29.00
C VAL A 206 2.93 -6.49 -28.71
N PHE A 207 3.60 -6.14 -27.61
CA PHE A 207 3.95 -4.74 -27.30
C PHE A 207 5.00 -4.17 -28.27
N GLU A 208 5.95 -5.01 -28.77
CA GLU A 208 6.89 -4.57 -29.79
C GLU A 208 6.22 -4.25 -31.13
N LEU A 209 5.11 -4.91 -31.47
CA LEU A 209 4.41 -4.66 -32.73
C LEU A 209 3.96 -3.19 -32.89
N ASP A 210 3.58 -2.54 -31.79
CA ASP A 210 3.14 -1.12 -31.80
C ASP A 210 4.26 -0.15 -32.15
N THR A 211 5.52 -0.53 -31.90
CA THR A 211 6.71 0.29 -32.17
C THR A 211 7.46 -0.12 -33.43
N ARG A 212 7.17 -1.29 -34.03
CA ARG A 212 7.84 -1.78 -35.23
C ARG A 212 7.39 -1.01 -36.47
N THR A 213 8.36 -0.45 -37.17
CA THR A 213 8.13 0.19 -38.47
C THR A 213 8.06 -0.86 -39.58
N VAL A 214 7.31 -0.59 -40.65
CA VAL A 214 7.24 -1.46 -41.84
C VAL A 214 8.65 -1.74 -42.39
N SER A 215 9.55 -0.75 -42.34
CA SER A 215 10.94 -0.91 -42.80
C SER A 215 11.75 -1.91 -41.97
N SER A 216 11.45 -2.09 -40.67
CA SER A 216 12.13 -3.08 -39.82
C SER A 216 11.70 -4.51 -40.08
N ALA A 217 10.48 -4.70 -40.59
CA ALA A 217 9.90 -6.02 -40.92
C ALA A 217 10.05 -6.36 -42.42
N MET A 218 10.37 -5.37 -43.23
CA MET A 218 10.43 -5.52 -44.69
C MET A 218 11.75 -6.18 -45.13
N THR A 219 11.64 -7.20 -45.96
CA THR A 219 12.78 -7.74 -46.67
C THR A 219 13.14 -6.83 -47.86
N HIS A 220 14.36 -6.26 -47.85
CA HIS A 220 14.82 -5.45 -48.97
C HIS A 220 14.75 -6.22 -50.29
N ARG A 221 14.36 -5.54 -51.37
CA ARG A 221 14.17 -6.14 -52.70
C ARG A 221 15.36 -6.97 -53.16
N GLU A 222 16.58 -6.58 -52.80
CA GLU A 222 17.81 -7.28 -53.14
C GLU A 222 17.95 -8.64 -52.46
N ARG A 223 17.25 -8.85 -51.33
CA ARG A 223 17.27 -10.12 -50.57
C ARG A 223 16.03 -10.97 -50.84
N VAL A 224 15.06 -10.46 -51.61
CA VAL A 224 13.88 -11.25 -51.99
C VAL A 224 14.25 -12.20 -53.09
N ALA A 225 14.12 -13.49 -52.85
CA ALA A 225 14.28 -14.50 -53.91
C ALA A 225 13.09 -14.37 -54.88
N TRP A 226 13.38 -14.27 -56.14
CA TRP A 226 12.40 -14.15 -57.20
C TRP A 226 12.72 -15.09 -58.37
N PHE A 227 11.70 -15.54 -59.04
CA PHE A 227 11.75 -16.38 -60.23
C PHE A 227 11.08 -15.67 -61.39
N ARG A 228 11.66 -15.82 -62.60
CA ARG A 228 10.95 -15.38 -63.79
C ARG A 228 9.95 -16.43 -64.18
N ARG A 229 8.86 -15.99 -64.78
CA ARG A 229 7.78 -16.91 -65.25
C ARG A 229 8.29 -17.90 -66.31
N ASP A 230 9.31 -17.52 -67.04
CA ASP A 230 9.88 -18.30 -68.16
C ASP A 230 11.17 -19.05 -67.76
N ASP A 231 11.52 -19.08 -66.45
CA ASP A 231 12.68 -19.85 -65.99
C ASP A 231 12.40 -21.37 -66.14
N PRO A 232 13.36 -22.15 -66.66
CA PRO A 232 13.22 -23.60 -66.73
C PRO A 232 13.05 -24.26 -65.37
N ASP A 233 12.21 -25.28 -65.25
CA ASP A 233 11.92 -26.02 -64.02
C ASP A 233 13.15 -26.46 -63.23
N ALA A 234 14.22 -26.82 -63.92
CA ALA A 234 15.50 -27.21 -63.34
C ALA A 234 16.18 -26.04 -62.56
N VAL A 235 16.06 -24.82 -63.08
CA VAL A 235 16.63 -23.60 -62.47
C VAL A 235 15.79 -23.20 -61.24
N VAL A 236 14.49 -23.29 -61.35
CA VAL A 236 13.56 -23.00 -60.25
C VAL A 236 13.79 -23.97 -59.08
N ARG A 237 13.91 -25.27 -59.36
CA ARG A 237 14.20 -26.31 -58.34
C ARG A 237 15.57 -26.10 -57.67
N ALA A 238 16.61 -25.85 -58.44
CA ALA A 238 17.98 -25.61 -57.89
C ALA A 238 17.98 -24.39 -56.93
N ARG A 239 17.36 -23.29 -57.35
CA ARG A 239 17.27 -22.07 -56.54
C ARG A 239 16.38 -22.24 -55.30
N ALA A 240 15.30 -23.01 -55.38
CA ALA A 240 14.44 -23.31 -54.24
C ALA A 240 15.15 -24.18 -53.19
N LEU A 241 15.96 -25.13 -53.62
CA LEU A 241 16.78 -25.95 -52.71
C LEU A 241 17.88 -25.15 -52.02
N ASP A 242 18.49 -24.19 -52.71
CA ASP A 242 19.50 -23.31 -52.16
C ASP A 242 18.90 -22.37 -51.05
N LEU A 243 17.70 -21.88 -51.28
CA LEU A 243 16.94 -21.09 -50.30
C LEU A 243 16.52 -21.91 -49.07
N ALA A 244 16.05 -23.13 -49.26
CA ALA A 244 15.67 -24.04 -48.18
C ALA A 244 16.90 -24.42 -47.29
N SER A 245 18.09 -24.45 -47.84
CA SER A 245 19.32 -24.71 -47.09
C SER A 245 19.75 -23.53 -46.22
N LEU A 246 19.37 -22.28 -46.57
CA LEU A 246 19.65 -21.06 -45.82
C LEU A 246 18.67 -20.80 -44.66
N GLU A 247 17.45 -21.37 -44.70
CA GLU A 247 16.48 -21.28 -43.60
C GLU A 247 16.67 -22.35 -42.52
N SER A 248 17.57 -23.31 -42.72
CA SER A 248 17.82 -24.43 -41.78
C SER A 248 19.03 -24.20 -40.85
N VAL A 249 19.61 -23.01 -40.82
CA VAL A 249 20.66 -22.54 -39.89
C VAL A 249 20.10 -21.44 -39.00
#